data_b800ca8ea6b6051af3d7dd4b6bbb323f
#
_entry.id   b800ca8ea6b6051af3d7dd4b6bbb323f
#
_cell.length_a   1.000
_cell.length_b   1.000
_cell.length_c   1.000
_cell.angle_alpha   90.00
_cell.angle_beta   90.00
_cell.angle_gamma   90.00
#
_symmetry.space_group_name_H-M   'P 1'
#
loop_
_entity.id
_entity.type
_entity.pdbx_description
1 polymer ?
#
loop_
_entity_poly.entity_id
_entity_poly.type
_entity_poly.pdbx_seq_one_letter_code
_entity_poly.pdbx_strand_id
1 'polypeptide(L)'
;MVRLQGRGRRGRRAIIAVFWSPVRTQALNYAVHVRVSDPVLPAAPFPGWSRLLKAPSLLRSLMSFSGMTFISRLLGLVREVAMSAAFGAGMVTDAFNIAFRIPNFLRRLFAEGSFSLAFVPVLTEVKEKQSPEALRGVIARTAGTLGAILLVVTAFGVFGAEWVVRLFAAGAVDEPAKFALTTDLLRVTFPFLLFVSLTALAGAVLNAFHHFALPALTPVILNLCWIAGALWLAPFFDVPIMAVGWAIFAAGVLQLVFLLPALRRLGMLVWPRWGWSHPQVKRIRQVMLPTLFGSSIAQVNLLLDTLIASYLITGSQTWLGQSDRLLEFPLGLFGVALGTVILPSLSRHHVTTDAAAFSRALDWGLRTALLIAAPAMLGLVLLAEPLVATLFLHGKFTPHDVDMASLSLAALSVGLPAFVLVKVVAPAFYARGDTRTPVRAGVVAMVANMALNLALVGLLFALWHQPGDLDGGWIAALARVPGLHVALAAASALAGYLNLAQLWHALVKAGVYQRQPGWAKHLTRVGLACAAMTAALLLGLHYASVWTQVPTWQRIVELGLLVGLGGAVYLLALFVQGFRLRELRAH
;
A
#
# COMPACT_ATOMS: atom_id res chain seq x y z
N MET A 1 28.13 10.59 -57.39
CA MET A 1 27.71 11.95 -57.81
C MET A 1 26.36 12.19 -57.17
N VAL A 2 26.13 13.10 -56.31
CA VAL A 2 26.47 14.50 -56.08
C VAL A 2 26.52 14.77 -54.55
N ARG A 3 27.48 15.53 -54.12
CA ARG A 3 27.64 16.20 -52.84
C ARG A 3 26.49 17.16 -52.52
N LEU A 4 26.24 17.38 -51.19
CA LEU A 4 26.18 18.71 -50.51
C LEU A 4 25.99 18.45 -49.02
N GLN A 5 26.89 18.69 -48.24
CA GLN A 5 27.32 19.78 -47.31
C GLN A 5 26.17 20.53 -46.65
N GLY A 6 26.09 20.45 -45.30
CA GLY A 6 25.32 21.31 -44.41
C GLY A 6 25.72 21.10 -42.95
N ARG A 7 26.62 21.97 -42.48
CA ARG A 7 27.17 22.02 -41.09
C ARG A 7 26.12 22.38 -40.05
N GLY A 8 26.28 21.77 -38.85
CA GLY A 8 26.19 22.54 -37.61
C GLY A 8 24.99 22.29 -36.71
N ARG A 9 25.14 21.45 -35.74
CA ARG A 9 24.82 21.61 -34.30
C ARG A 9 24.91 20.26 -33.58
N ARG A 10 26.11 19.85 -33.24
CA ARG A 10 26.39 18.84 -32.22
C ARG A 10 26.32 19.51 -30.86
N GLY A 11 25.60 18.89 -29.94
CA GLY A 11 25.73 19.18 -28.52
C GLY A 11 24.38 19.25 -27.81
N ARG A 12 23.96 18.13 -27.22
CA ARG A 12 22.93 17.92 -26.18
C ARG A 12 21.84 16.90 -26.52
N ARG A 13 22.23 15.73 -27.01
CA ARG A 13 21.29 14.56 -27.12
C ARG A 13 21.97 13.22 -26.81
N ALA A 14 22.92 13.17 -25.88
CA ALA A 14 23.71 11.96 -25.65
C ALA A 14 23.46 11.25 -24.29
N ILE A 15 22.47 11.62 -23.49
CA ILE A 15 22.23 10.99 -22.19
C ILE A 15 20.87 10.27 -22.09
N ILE A 16 19.96 10.42 -23.07
CA ILE A 16 18.63 9.75 -23.03
C ILE A 16 18.54 8.54 -24.00
N ALA A 17 19.56 8.28 -24.82
CA ALA A 17 19.50 7.25 -25.85
C ALA A 17 19.96 5.85 -25.43
N VAL A 18 20.40 5.62 -24.17
CA VAL A 18 20.88 4.30 -23.70
C VAL A 18 19.76 3.44 -23.09
N PHE A 19 18.57 3.98 -22.88
CA PHE A 19 17.45 3.24 -22.27
C PHE A 19 16.34 2.80 -23.26
N TRP A 20 16.51 2.99 -24.56
CA TRP A 20 15.49 2.62 -25.55
C TRP A 20 16.07 1.76 -26.67
N SER A 21 16.26 0.46 -26.38
CA SER A 21 16.36 -0.58 -27.39
C SER A 21 15.00 -1.30 -27.49
N PRO A 22 14.42 -1.48 -28.69
CA PRO A 22 13.10 -2.10 -28.81
C PRO A 22 13.24 -3.62 -28.62
N VAL A 23 12.81 -4.13 -27.46
CA VAL A 23 12.43 -5.54 -27.35
C VAL A 23 11.11 -5.69 -28.10
N ARG A 24 11.26 -5.98 -29.40
CA ARG A 24 10.19 -6.33 -30.32
C ARG A 24 9.45 -7.57 -29.80
N THR A 25 8.13 -7.41 -29.70
CA THR A 25 7.13 -8.35 -30.21
C THR A 25 7.43 -9.86 -30.10
N GLN A 26 7.46 -10.39 -28.88
CA GLN A 26 7.25 -11.84 -28.67
C GLN A 26 6.25 -12.17 -27.55
N ALA A 27 5.73 -11.19 -26.83
CA ALA A 27 4.72 -11.41 -25.77
C ALA A 27 3.26 -11.29 -26.26
N LEU A 28 3.03 -11.07 -27.55
CA LEU A 28 1.69 -10.85 -28.12
C LEU A 28 1.15 -12.01 -28.99
N ASN A 29 1.87 -13.12 -29.12
CA ASN A 29 1.41 -14.27 -29.90
C ASN A 29 0.98 -15.49 -29.07
N TYR A 30 0.64 -15.32 -27.80
CA TYR A 30 -0.09 -16.34 -27.02
C TYR A 30 -1.55 -15.93 -26.78
N ALA A 31 -2.18 -15.31 -27.76
CA ALA A 31 -3.64 -15.35 -27.86
C ALA A 31 -4.01 -16.66 -28.55
N VAL A 32 -4.41 -17.59 -27.73
CA VAL A 32 -5.27 -18.75 -27.98
C VAL A 32 -5.78 -18.87 -29.41
N HIS A 33 -5.11 -19.69 -30.22
CA HIS A 33 -5.73 -20.36 -31.35
C HIS A 33 -6.48 -21.59 -30.83
N VAL A 34 -7.68 -21.41 -30.30
CA VAL A 34 -8.68 -22.48 -30.20
C VAL A 34 -9.37 -22.52 -31.56
N ARG A 35 -8.99 -23.47 -32.41
CA ARG A 35 -9.77 -23.87 -33.58
C ARG A 35 -11.10 -24.45 -33.07
N VAL A 36 -12.18 -23.71 -33.32
CA VAL A 36 -13.54 -24.25 -33.24
C VAL A 36 -13.79 -24.99 -34.56
N SER A 37 -13.54 -26.28 -34.59
CA SER A 37 -14.06 -27.18 -35.60
C SER A 37 -13.93 -28.63 -35.12
N ASP A 38 -14.93 -29.06 -34.33
CA ASP A 38 -15.32 -30.46 -34.27
C ASP A 38 -16.77 -30.56 -33.77
N PRO A 39 -17.60 -31.46 -34.31
CA PRO A 39 -19.03 -31.49 -34.11
C PRO A 39 -19.39 -32.05 -32.71
N VAL A 40 -20.42 -31.43 -32.14
CA VAL A 40 -21.05 -31.81 -30.88
C VAL A 40 -21.51 -33.27 -30.91
N LEU A 41 -20.80 -34.15 -30.18
CA LEU A 41 -21.33 -35.47 -29.80
C LEU A 41 -22.24 -35.34 -28.57
N PRO A 42 -23.35 -36.10 -28.52
CA PRO A 42 -24.31 -35.99 -27.43
C PRO A 42 -23.70 -36.48 -26.11
N ALA A 43 -23.90 -35.69 -25.04
CA ALA A 43 -23.43 -35.96 -23.71
C ALA A 43 -24.02 -37.22 -23.13
N ALA A 44 -23.20 -38.25 -22.92
CA ALA A 44 -23.53 -39.35 -22.03
C ALA A 44 -23.46 -38.87 -20.56
N PRO A 45 -24.38 -39.31 -19.69
CA PRO A 45 -24.35 -38.89 -18.30
C PRO A 45 -23.21 -39.58 -17.58
N PHE A 46 -22.15 -38.81 -17.24
CA PHE A 46 -21.08 -39.30 -16.39
C PHE A 46 -21.58 -39.49 -14.94
N PRO A 47 -21.47 -40.70 -14.36
CA PRO A 47 -21.76 -40.92 -12.95
C PRO A 47 -20.60 -40.42 -12.08
N GLY A 48 -20.67 -39.21 -11.60
CA GLY A 48 -19.61 -38.62 -10.78
C GLY A 48 -19.85 -37.22 -10.26
N TRP A 49 -20.91 -36.55 -10.69
CA TRP A 49 -21.20 -35.15 -10.33
C TRP A 49 -21.56 -34.93 -8.85
N SER A 50 -21.97 -35.98 -8.14
CA SER A 50 -22.28 -35.90 -6.70
C SER A 50 -21.04 -35.80 -5.78
N ARG A 51 -19.82 -36.06 -6.30
CA ARG A 51 -18.56 -35.88 -5.53
C ARG A 51 -17.91 -34.51 -5.70
N LEU A 52 -18.28 -33.72 -6.70
CA LEU A 52 -17.77 -32.37 -6.92
C LEU A 52 -18.42 -31.30 -6.02
N LEU A 53 -19.52 -31.65 -5.34
CA LEU A 53 -20.21 -30.76 -4.39
C LEU A 53 -19.61 -30.77 -2.97
N LYS A 54 -18.52 -31.49 -2.73
CA LYS A 54 -17.76 -31.50 -1.45
C LYS A 54 -16.45 -30.73 -1.49
N ALA A 55 -16.13 -29.99 -2.54
CA ALA A 55 -15.11 -28.95 -2.46
C ALA A 55 -15.63 -27.87 -1.48
N PRO A 56 -14.81 -27.40 -0.50
CA PRO A 56 -15.22 -26.29 0.35
C PRO A 56 -15.65 -25.16 -0.59
N SER A 57 -16.91 -24.72 -0.48
CA SER A 57 -17.48 -23.79 -1.43
C SER A 57 -16.53 -22.61 -1.56
N LEU A 58 -16.25 -22.16 -2.78
CA LEU A 58 -15.36 -21.01 -3.08
C LEU A 58 -15.74 -19.81 -2.20
N LEU A 59 -17.03 -19.69 -1.88
CA LEU A 59 -17.60 -18.73 -0.96
C LEU A 59 -17.04 -18.89 0.48
N ARG A 60 -16.92 -20.12 0.98
CA ARG A 60 -16.39 -20.40 2.33
C ARG A 60 -14.89 -20.04 2.41
N SER A 61 -14.14 -20.33 1.36
CA SER A 61 -12.73 -19.94 1.26
C SER A 61 -12.55 -18.43 1.15
N LEU A 62 -13.41 -17.74 0.39
CA LEU A 62 -13.42 -16.27 0.29
C LEU A 62 -13.82 -15.61 1.62
N MET A 63 -14.86 -16.12 2.30
CA MET A 63 -15.27 -15.61 3.62
C MET A 63 -14.15 -15.81 4.67
N SER A 64 -13.49 -16.97 4.66
CA SER A 64 -12.38 -17.26 5.55
C SER A 64 -11.19 -16.32 5.28
N PHE A 65 -10.81 -16.12 4.02
CA PHE A 65 -9.74 -15.20 3.62
C PHE A 65 -10.06 -13.74 4.00
N SER A 66 -11.28 -13.28 3.72
CA SER A 66 -11.72 -11.92 4.05
C SER A 66 -11.77 -11.69 5.57
N GLY A 67 -12.27 -12.66 6.33
CA GLY A 67 -12.26 -12.61 7.78
C GLY A 67 -10.86 -12.54 8.38
N MET A 68 -9.92 -13.36 7.88
CA MET A 68 -8.52 -13.32 8.32
C MET A 68 -7.84 -11.99 7.99
N THR A 69 -8.14 -11.43 6.82
CA THR A 69 -7.62 -10.11 6.41
C THR A 69 -8.17 -9.00 7.31
N PHE A 70 -9.45 -9.05 7.67
CA PHE A 70 -10.06 -8.08 8.58
C PHE A 70 -9.43 -8.16 9.98
N ILE A 71 -9.27 -9.36 10.55
CA ILE A 71 -8.60 -9.59 11.83
C ILE A 71 -7.17 -9.05 11.80
N SER A 72 -6.43 -9.31 10.73
CA SER A 72 -5.06 -8.81 10.57
C SER A 72 -5.00 -7.28 10.56
N ARG A 73 -5.96 -6.60 9.91
CA ARG A 73 -6.05 -5.13 9.88
C ARG A 73 -6.37 -4.56 11.27
N LEU A 74 -7.32 -5.19 11.98
CA LEU A 74 -7.66 -4.79 13.33
C LEU A 74 -6.48 -4.94 14.29
N LEU A 75 -5.77 -6.09 14.22
CA LEU A 75 -4.54 -6.30 14.99
C LEU A 75 -3.43 -5.31 14.60
N GLY A 76 -3.38 -4.90 13.33
CA GLY A 76 -2.48 -3.84 12.88
C GLY A 76 -2.75 -2.50 13.57
N LEU A 77 -4.03 -2.15 13.79
CA LEU A 77 -4.39 -0.95 14.55
C LEU A 77 -4.03 -1.10 16.03
N VAL A 78 -4.37 -2.23 16.64
CA VAL A 78 -4.01 -2.52 18.05
C VAL A 78 -2.50 -2.44 18.25
N ARG A 79 -1.71 -2.91 17.30
CA ARG A 79 -0.26 -2.78 17.31
C ARG A 79 0.20 -1.32 17.35
N GLU A 80 -0.38 -0.44 16.51
CA GLU A 80 0.00 0.98 16.50
C GLU A 80 -0.39 1.67 17.82
N VAL A 81 -1.57 1.33 18.37
CA VAL A 81 -1.99 1.81 19.70
C VAL A 81 -1.00 1.35 20.78
N ALA A 82 -0.60 0.07 20.77
CA ALA A 82 0.36 -0.46 21.72
C ALA A 82 1.74 0.21 21.61
N MET A 83 2.21 0.47 20.37
CA MET A 83 3.46 1.21 20.12
C MET A 83 3.39 2.64 20.65
N SER A 84 2.31 3.36 20.35
CA SER A 84 2.11 4.73 20.81
C SER A 84 2.03 4.81 22.35
N ALA A 85 1.34 3.87 22.98
CA ALA A 85 1.23 3.81 24.43
C ALA A 85 2.58 3.48 25.11
N ALA A 86 3.35 2.55 24.54
CA ALA A 86 4.61 2.08 25.12
C ALA A 86 5.77 3.08 24.94
N PHE A 87 5.82 3.75 23.79
CA PHE A 87 7.01 4.54 23.38
C PHE A 87 6.71 6.01 23.08
N GLY A 88 5.45 6.40 22.84
CA GLY A 88 5.06 7.76 22.43
C GLY A 88 5.52 8.09 21.01
N ALA A 89 5.55 9.39 20.67
CA ALA A 89 6.17 9.92 19.48
C ALA A 89 7.46 10.66 19.89
N GLY A 90 8.61 10.20 19.39
CA GLY A 90 9.90 10.76 19.78
C GLY A 90 11.06 10.06 19.11
N MET A 91 12.26 10.38 19.53
CA MET A 91 13.52 9.89 18.94
C MET A 91 13.56 8.36 18.80
N VAL A 92 13.12 7.66 19.85
CA VAL A 92 13.12 6.18 19.90
C VAL A 92 12.20 5.56 18.85
N THR A 93 10.98 6.10 18.76
CA THR A 93 9.96 5.62 17.81
C THR A 93 10.29 6.01 16.38
N ASP A 94 10.83 7.21 16.18
CA ASP A 94 11.30 7.66 14.87
C ASP A 94 12.47 6.79 14.36
N ALA A 95 13.44 6.50 15.22
CA ALA A 95 14.57 5.61 14.91
C ALA A 95 14.06 4.22 14.49
N PHE A 96 13.08 3.69 15.20
CA PHE A 96 12.45 2.41 14.87
C PHE A 96 11.67 2.49 13.54
N ASN A 97 10.89 3.53 13.31
CA ASN A 97 10.13 3.72 12.09
C ASN A 97 11.04 3.79 10.86
N ILE A 98 12.15 4.53 10.95
CA ILE A 98 13.17 4.60 9.91
C ILE A 98 13.78 3.21 9.68
N ALA A 99 14.25 2.56 10.73
CA ALA A 99 14.91 1.26 10.66
C ALA A 99 14.02 0.17 10.04
N PHE A 100 12.74 0.11 10.43
CA PHE A 100 11.82 -0.90 9.92
C PHE A 100 11.30 -0.57 8.52
N ARG A 101 11.19 0.69 8.15
CA ARG A 101 10.68 1.12 6.83
C ARG A 101 11.52 0.56 5.68
N ILE A 102 12.84 0.44 5.86
CA ILE A 102 13.76 -0.06 4.84
C ILE A 102 13.53 -1.56 4.54
N PRO A 103 13.61 -2.51 5.50
CA PRO A 103 13.31 -3.90 5.20
C PRO A 103 11.84 -4.12 4.78
N ASN A 104 10.90 -3.32 5.26
CA ASN A 104 9.51 -3.37 4.83
C ASN A 104 9.32 -2.91 3.37
N PHE A 105 10.05 -1.91 2.91
CA PHE A 105 10.13 -1.53 1.50
C PHE A 105 10.61 -2.71 0.64
N LEU A 106 11.72 -3.32 1.01
CA LEU A 106 12.27 -4.47 0.29
C LEU A 106 11.33 -5.69 0.34
N ARG A 107 10.64 -5.90 1.46
CA ARG A 107 9.59 -6.93 1.58
C ARG A 107 8.47 -6.72 0.55
N ARG A 108 7.95 -5.50 0.41
CA ARG A 108 6.92 -5.19 -0.59
C ARG A 108 7.44 -5.39 -2.01
N LEU A 109 8.71 -5.12 -2.23
CA LEU A 109 9.36 -5.32 -3.52
C LEU A 109 9.52 -6.80 -3.87
N PHE A 110 10.08 -7.61 -2.96
CA PHE A 110 10.46 -9.01 -3.22
C PHE A 110 9.37 -10.02 -2.87
N ALA A 111 8.54 -9.78 -1.85
CA ALA A 111 7.58 -10.75 -1.34
C ALA A 111 6.14 -10.49 -1.78
N GLU A 112 5.76 -9.23 -2.06
CA GLU A 112 4.41 -8.87 -2.48
C GLU A 112 4.36 -8.56 -3.98
N GLY A 113 3.21 -8.81 -4.61
CA GLY A 113 2.92 -8.41 -5.98
C GLY A 113 3.83 -9.03 -7.03
N SER A 114 5.01 -8.48 -7.23
CA SER A 114 5.90 -8.84 -8.35
C SER A 114 6.33 -10.30 -8.35
N PHE A 115 6.69 -10.85 -7.18
CA PHE A 115 7.08 -12.25 -7.05
C PHE A 115 5.90 -13.18 -7.31
N SER A 116 4.76 -12.95 -6.69
CA SER A 116 3.56 -13.78 -6.87
C SER A 116 3.07 -13.77 -8.32
N LEU A 117 3.08 -12.61 -8.99
CA LEU A 117 2.71 -12.47 -10.40
C LEU A 117 3.65 -13.25 -11.34
N ALA A 118 4.92 -13.37 -10.99
CA ALA A 118 5.89 -14.10 -11.79
C ALA A 118 5.91 -15.61 -11.46
N PHE A 119 5.80 -15.96 -10.19
CA PHE A 119 6.00 -17.32 -9.70
C PHE A 119 4.76 -18.21 -9.86
N VAL A 120 3.57 -17.70 -9.47
CA VAL A 120 2.33 -18.52 -9.43
C VAL A 120 1.95 -19.08 -10.80
N PRO A 121 1.98 -18.33 -11.92
CA PRO A 121 1.65 -18.88 -13.23
C PRO A 121 2.62 -20.00 -13.66
N VAL A 122 3.92 -19.80 -13.43
CA VAL A 122 4.94 -20.82 -13.75
C VAL A 122 4.75 -22.06 -12.90
N LEU A 123 4.49 -21.89 -11.60
CA LEU A 123 4.24 -23.00 -10.68
C LEU A 123 3.00 -23.80 -11.10
N THR A 124 1.90 -23.11 -11.43
CA THR A 124 0.64 -23.74 -11.87
C THR A 124 0.83 -24.50 -13.18
N GLU A 125 1.53 -23.91 -14.14
CA GLU A 125 1.82 -24.59 -15.40
C GLU A 125 2.64 -25.88 -15.20
N VAL A 126 3.68 -25.83 -14.37
CA VAL A 126 4.49 -27.00 -14.03
C VAL A 126 3.67 -28.05 -13.28
N LYS A 127 2.81 -27.62 -12.36
CA LYS A 127 1.91 -28.51 -11.60
C LYS A 127 0.95 -29.29 -12.49
N GLU A 128 0.42 -28.62 -13.55
CA GLU A 128 -0.56 -29.24 -14.46
C GLU A 128 0.07 -30.07 -15.58
N LYS A 129 1.26 -29.68 -16.05
CA LYS A 129 1.88 -30.27 -17.26
C LYS A 129 3.06 -31.20 -17.00
N GLN A 130 3.59 -31.22 -15.77
CA GLN A 130 4.82 -31.97 -15.45
C GLN A 130 4.65 -32.88 -14.23
N SER A 131 5.69 -33.67 -13.96
CA SER A 131 5.67 -34.60 -12.81
C SER A 131 5.79 -33.87 -11.47
N PRO A 132 5.35 -34.48 -10.36
CA PRO A 132 5.56 -33.96 -9.01
C PRO A 132 7.02 -33.70 -8.66
N GLU A 133 7.95 -34.49 -9.21
CA GLU A 133 9.40 -34.34 -9.02
C GLU A 133 9.91 -33.07 -9.72
N ALA A 134 9.42 -32.78 -10.93
CA ALA A 134 9.74 -31.55 -11.63
C ALA A 134 9.23 -30.32 -10.88
N LEU A 135 8.01 -30.40 -10.33
CA LEU A 135 7.43 -29.34 -9.49
C LEU A 135 8.29 -29.09 -8.24
N ARG A 136 8.67 -30.16 -7.51
CA ARG A 136 9.59 -30.07 -6.37
C ARG A 136 10.93 -29.46 -6.79
N GLY A 137 11.44 -29.85 -7.95
CA GLY A 137 12.67 -29.31 -8.52
C GLY A 137 12.62 -27.81 -8.79
N VAL A 138 11.50 -27.29 -9.30
CA VAL A 138 11.29 -25.85 -9.53
C VAL A 138 11.19 -25.11 -8.20
N ILE A 139 10.42 -25.64 -7.23
CA ILE A 139 10.29 -25.02 -5.89
C ILE A 139 11.67 -24.95 -5.21
N ALA A 140 12.42 -26.06 -5.20
CA ALA A 140 13.75 -26.13 -4.59
C ALA A 140 14.74 -25.12 -5.17
N ARG A 141 14.77 -25.01 -6.52
CA ARG A 141 15.67 -24.08 -7.20
C ARG A 141 15.24 -22.63 -7.08
N THR A 142 13.93 -22.37 -7.06
CA THR A 142 13.43 -21.01 -6.80
C THR A 142 13.72 -20.59 -5.36
N ALA A 143 13.46 -21.47 -4.38
CA ALA A 143 13.76 -21.21 -2.97
C ALA A 143 15.26 -20.97 -2.73
N GLY A 144 16.13 -21.79 -3.33
CA GLY A 144 17.57 -21.65 -3.16
C GLY A 144 18.14 -20.42 -3.87
N THR A 145 17.65 -20.09 -5.06
CA THR A 145 18.10 -18.88 -5.79
C THR A 145 17.61 -17.61 -5.10
N LEU A 146 16.33 -17.55 -4.73
CA LEU A 146 15.76 -16.40 -4.01
C LEU A 146 16.41 -16.28 -2.63
N GLY A 147 16.54 -17.38 -1.89
CA GLY A 147 17.15 -17.39 -0.57
C GLY A 147 18.61 -16.92 -0.59
N ALA A 148 19.41 -17.34 -1.58
CA ALA A 148 20.81 -16.89 -1.71
C ALA A 148 20.90 -15.39 -2.02
N ILE A 149 20.06 -14.88 -2.92
CA ILE A 149 20.02 -13.42 -3.22
C ILE A 149 19.63 -12.65 -1.95
N LEU A 150 18.58 -13.08 -1.28
CA LEU A 150 18.09 -12.42 -0.05
C LEU A 150 19.11 -12.53 1.09
N LEU A 151 19.87 -13.62 1.18
CA LEU A 151 20.95 -13.76 2.16
C LEU A 151 22.05 -12.70 1.92
N VAL A 152 22.47 -12.52 0.66
CA VAL A 152 23.43 -11.48 0.29
C VAL A 152 22.89 -10.09 0.59
N VAL A 153 21.64 -9.80 0.22
CA VAL A 153 20.99 -8.52 0.52
C VAL A 153 20.86 -8.30 2.02
N THR A 154 20.52 -9.35 2.78
CA THR A 154 20.43 -9.29 4.25
C THR A 154 21.79 -9.06 4.87
N ALA A 155 22.81 -9.77 4.43
CA ALA A 155 24.18 -9.57 4.90
C ALA A 155 24.65 -8.12 4.65
N PHE A 156 24.41 -7.59 3.44
CA PHE A 156 24.68 -6.19 3.13
C PHE A 156 23.92 -5.22 4.05
N GLY A 157 22.63 -5.49 4.29
CA GLY A 157 21.81 -4.64 5.16
C GLY A 157 22.22 -4.68 6.63
N VAL A 158 22.73 -5.82 7.12
CA VAL A 158 23.21 -5.97 8.51
C VAL A 158 24.60 -5.35 8.67
N PHE A 159 25.57 -5.73 7.83
CA PHE A 159 26.94 -5.26 7.94
C PHE A 159 27.13 -3.83 7.43
N GLY A 160 26.33 -3.43 6.43
CA GLY A 160 26.32 -2.08 5.86
C GLY A 160 25.24 -1.17 6.45
N ALA A 161 24.65 -1.50 7.61
CA ALA A 161 23.52 -0.78 8.21
C ALA A 161 23.78 0.74 8.33
N GLU A 162 24.98 1.14 8.73
CA GLU A 162 25.36 2.55 8.84
C GLU A 162 25.27 3.29 7.50
N TRP A 163 25.74 2.66 6.42
CA TRP A 163 25.65 3.24 5.07
C TRP A 163 24.20 3.33 4.60
N VAL A 164 23.39 2.31 4.93
CA VAL A 164 21.97 2.30 4.59
C VAL A 164 21.23 3.41 5.32
N VAL A 165 21.49 3.60 6.62
CA VAL A 165 20.87 4.70 7.40
C VAL A 165 21.32 6.06 6.86
N ARG A 166 22.61 6.27 6.57
CA ARG A 166 23.10 7.51 5.96
C ARG A 166 22.44 7.82 4.63
N LEU A 167 22.11 6.80 3.83
CA LEU A 167 21.48 6.99 2.53
C LEU A 167 19.99 7.34 2.64
N PHE A 168 19.26 6.67 3.54
CA PHE A 168 17.80 6.76 3.62
C PHE A 168 17.27 7.65 4.75
N ALA A 169 18.12 8.06 5.67
CA ALA A 169 17.78 8.92 6.81
C ALA A 169 18.97 9.82 7.17
N ALA A 170 19.48 10.56 6.20
CA ALA A 170 20.66 11.38 6.37
C ALA A 170 20.52 12.43 7.51
N GLY A 171 19.29 12.95 7.75
CA GLY A 171 19.02 13.84 8.88
C GLY A 171 19.20 13.19 10.26
N ALA A 172 19.16 11.86 10.37
CA ALA A 172 19.46 11.19 11.64
C ALA A 172 20.95 11.18 11.98
N VAL A 173 21.83 11.46 11.01
CA VAL A 173 23.30 11.47 11.22
C VAL A 173 23.73 12.61 12.14
N ASP A 174 22.99 13.72 12.11
CA ASP A 174 23.27 14.90 12.94
C ASP A 174 22.93 14.68 14.42
N GLU A 175 22.16 13.61 14.72
CA GLU A 175 21.81 13.17 16.07
C GLU A 175 22.49 11.82 16.41
N PRO A 176 23.70 11.79 17.02
CA PRO A 176 24.46 10.54 17.21
C PRO A 176 23.70 9.41 17.91
N ALA A 177 22.88 9.74 18.91
CA ALA A 177 22.07 8.76 19.63
C ALA A 177 20.98 8.12 18.74
N LYS A 178 20.31 8.94 17.93
CA LYS A 178 19.28 8.49 16.97
C LYS A 178 19.91 7.65 15.86
N PHE A 179 21.06 8.08 15.34
CA PHE A 179 21.79 7.35 14.31
C PHE A 179 22.24 5.96 14.80
N ALA A 180 22.86 5.88 15.99
CA ALA A 180 23.28 4.62 16.59
C ALA A 180 22.08 3.68 16.81
N LEU A 181 21.01 4.17 17.44
CA LEU A 181 19.81 3.38 17.69
C LEU A 181 19.14 2.91 16.39
N THR A 182 19.04 3.78 15.38
CA THR A 182 18.49 3.42 14.07
C THR A 182 19.31 2.33 13.40
N THR A 183 20.63 2.42 13.48
CA THR A 183 21.56 1.44 12.92
C THR A 183 21.41 0.08 13.60
N ASP A 184 21.35 0.04 14.92
CA ASP A 184 21.22 -1.21 15.68
C ASP A 184 19.85 -1.85 15.46
N LEU A 185 18.78 -1.06 15.44
CA LEU A 185 17.44 -1.54 15.08
C LEU A 185 17.40 -2.07 13.66
N LEU A 186 18.09 -1.43 12.71
CA LEU A 186 18.17 -1.90 11.34
C LEU A 186 18.91 -3.24 11.26
N ARG A 187 20.03 -3.40 11.96
CA ARG A 187 20.77 -4.68 12.03
C ARG A 187 19.89 -5.83 12.50
N VAL A 188 19.08 -5.60 13.51
CA VAL A 188 18.18 -6.63 14.09
C VAL A 188 16.97 -6.89 13.21
N THR A 189 16.38 -5.86 12.61
CA THR A 189 15.16 -6.00 11.82
C THR A 189 15.40 -6.43 10.37
N PHE A 190 16.59 -6.18 9.80
CA PHE A 190 16.87 -6.46 8.40
C PHE A 190 16.73 -7.95 8.01
N PRO A 191 17.15 -8.93 8.85
CA PRO A 191 16.97 -10.35 8.56
C PRO A 191 15.52 -10.79 8.41
N PHE A 192 14.56 -10.02 8.92
CA PHE A 192 13.12 -10.25 8.68
C PHE A 192 12.81 -10.36 7.18
N LEU A 193 13.52 -9.61 6.32
CA LEU A 193 13.34 -9.64 4.87
C LEU A 193 13.52 -11.05 4.29
N LEU A 194 14.56 -11.77 4.71
CA LEU A 194 14.84 -13.13 4.25
C LEU A 194 13.67 -14.07 4.59
N PHE A 195 13.26 -14.08 5.84
CA PHE A 195 12.23 -14.99 6.32
C PHE A 195 10.85 -14.68 5.74
N VAL A 196 10.45 -13.42 5.68
CA VAL A 196 9.15 -13.02 5.14
C VAL A 196 9.05 -13.28 3.63
N SER A 197 10.15 -13.14 2.88
CA SER A 197 10.17 -13.45 1.45
C SER A 197 10.08 -14.96 1.18
N LEU A 198 10.73 -15.77 1.99
CA LEU A 198 10.58 -17.24 1.96
C LEU A 198 9.17 -17.67 2.41
N THR A 199 8.58 -16.98 3.38
CA THR A 199 7.16 -17.15 3.76
C THR A 199 6.22 -16.85 2.61
N ALA A 200 6.48 -15.80 1.83
CA ALA A 200 5.69 -15.47 0.63
C ALA A 200 5.81 -16.56 -0.45
N LEU A 201 7.01 -17.11 -0.67
CA LEU A 201 7.21 -18.26 -1.56
C LEU A 201 6.41 -19.49 -1.07
N ALA A 202 6.53 -19.82 0.21
CA ALA A 202 5.77 -20.91 0.84
C ALA A 202 4.26 -20.72 0.71
N GLY A 203 3.79 -19.50 0.96
CA GLY A 203 2.40 -19.10 0.79
C GLY A 203 1.91 -19.22 -0.66
N ALA A 204 2.73 -18.82 -1.64
CA ALA A 204 2.41 -18.97 -3.06
C ALA A 204 2.28 -20.45 -3.47
N VAL A 205 3.14 -21.33 -2.94
CA VAL A 205 3.00 -22.79 -3.13
C VAL A 205 1.69 -23.28 -2.53
N LEU A 206 1.38 -22.93 -1.27
CA LEU A 206 0.14 -23.33 -0.61
C LEU A 206 -1.11 -22.83 -1.34
N ASN A 207 -1.09 -21.60 -1.85
CA ASN A 207 -2.17 -21.02 -2.65
C ASN A 207 -2.40 -21.80 -3.95
N ALA A 208 -1.34 -22.25 -4.62
CA ALA A 208 -1.44 -23.11 -5.81
C ALA A 208 -2.09 -24.48 -5.52
N PHE A 209 -2.08 -24.92 -4.26
CA PHE A 209 -2.78 -26.10 -3.76
C PHE A 209 -4.11 -25.77 -3.04
N HIS A 210 -4.64 -24.56 -3.24
CA HIS A 210 -5.91 -24.10 -2.66
C HIS A 210 -5.94 -23.99 -1.12
N HIS A 211 -4.79 -23.90 -0.48
CA HIS A 211 -4.65 -23.65 0.96
C HIS A 211 -4.46 -22.16 1.26
N PHE A 212 -5.51 -21.35 1.14
CA PHE A 212 -5.43 -19.88 1.27
C PHE A 212 -5.41 -19.37 2.71
N ALA A 213 -6.02 -20.13 3.65
CA ALA A 213 -6.19 -19.67 5.03
C ALA A 213 -4.85 -19.54 5.79
N LEU A 214 -3.92 -20.49 5.61
CA LEU A 214 -2.65 -20.50 6.31
C LEU A 214 -1.75 -19.30 5.94
N PRO A 215 -1.52 -19.02 4.65
CA PRO A 215 -0.79 -17.80 4.27
C PRO A 215 -1.46 -16.51 4.75
N ALA A 216 -2.80 -16.46 4.78
CA ALA A 216 -3.54 -15.30 5.26
C ALA A 216 -3.39 -15.02 6.76
N LEU A 217 -2.96 -16.02 7.56
CA LEU A 217 -2.68 -15.89 8.99
C LEU A 217 -1.28 -15.32 9.30
N THR A 218 -0.35 -15.36 8.35
CA THR A 218 1.04 -14.95 8.63
C THR A 218 1.15 -13.48 9.09
N PRO A 219 0.39 -12.49 8.60
CA PRO A 219 0.45 -11.14 9.12
C PRO A 219 -0.09 -11.01 10.57
N VAL A 220 -0.96 -11.93 10.99
CA VAL A 220 -1.46 -11.98 12.38
C VAL A 220 -0.30 -12.30 13.33
N ILE A 221 0.58 -13.27 12.95
CA ILE A 221 1.77 -13.63 13.73
C ILE A 221 2.68 -12.41 13.89
N LEU A 222 2.93 -11.64 12.82
CA LEU A 222 3.74 -10.43 12.89
C LEU A 222 3.16 -9.42 13.90
N ASN A 223 1.85 -9.14 13.81
CA ASN A 223 1.22 -8.18 14.69
C ASN A 223 1.24 -8.64 16.16
N LEU A 224 1.00 -9.92 16.43
CA LEU A 224 1.07 -10.49 17.79
C LEU A 224 2.49 -10.41 18.38
N CYS A 225 3.51 -10.81 17.62
CA CYS A 225 4.90 -10.71 18.07
C CYS A 225 5.28 -9.26 18.36
N TRP A 226 4.87 -8.33 17.50
CA TRP A 226 5.16 -6.91 17.69
C TRP A 226 4.49 -6.35 18.94
N ILE A 227 3.20 -6.64 19.16
CA ILE A 227 2.47 -6.25 20.37
C ILE A 227 3.15 -6.85 21.61
N ALA A 228 3.52 -8.13 21.55
CA ALA A 228 4.24 -8.79 22.63
C ALA A 228 5.59 -8.11 22.91
N GLY A 229 6.33 -7.74 21.86
CA GLY A 229 7.57 -6.97 21.95
C GLY A 229 7.39 -5.65 22.66
N ALA A 230 6.35 -4.89 22.29
CA ALA A 230 6.10 -3.57 22.82
C ALA A 230 5.59 -3.56 24.27
N LEU A 231 4.70 -4.50 24.63
CA LEU A 231 4.02 -4.47 25.92
C LEU A 231 4.64 -5.38 26.97
N TRP A 232 5.19 -6.53 26.57
CA TRP A 232 5.65 -7.55 27.51
C TRP A 232 7.17 -7.73 27.53
N LEU A 233 7.84 -7.64 26.37
CA LEU A 233 9.30 -7.87 26.32
C LEU A 233 10.10 -6.57 26.52
N ALA A 234 9.56 -5.40 26.22
CA ALA A 234 10.24 -4.11 26.34
C ALA A 234 10.87 -3.89 27.73
N PRO A 235 10.23 -4.22 28.87
CA PRO A 235 10.83 -4.01 30.19
C PRO A 235 12.09 -4.83 30.48
N PHE A 236 12.36 -5.88 29.72
CA PHE A 236 13.51 -6.77 29.92
C PHE A 236 14.76 -6.36 29.13
N PHE A 237 14.68 -5.27 28.36
CA PHE A 237 15.78 -4.75 27.54
C PHE A 237 16.28 -3.42 28.10
N ASP A 238 17.60 -3.23 28.12
CA ASP A 238 18.20 -1.93 28.52
C ASP A 238 17.72 -0.78 27.63
N VAL A 239 17.53 -1.06 26.34
CA VAL A 239 16.87 -0.17 25.38
C VAL A 239 15.54 -0.80 24.98
N PRO A 240 14.41 -0.41 25.58
CA PRO A 240 13.12 -1.10 25.48
C PRO A 240 12.62 -1.32 24.05
N ILE A 241 12.88 -0.40 23.10
CA ILE A 241 12.47 -0.51 21.70
C ILE A 241 13.17 -1.65 20.96
N MET A 242 14.37 -2.07 21.41
CA MET A 242 15.09 -3.20 20.82
C MET A 242 14.30 -4.52 20.95
N ALA A 243 13.47 -4.64 21.99
CA ALA A 243 12.55 -5.78 22.15
C ALA A 243 11.61 -5.91 20.94
N VAL A 244 11.12 -4.79 20.41
CA VAL A 244 10.26 -4.77 19.21
C VAL A 244 11.08 -5.19 17.98
N GLY A 245 12.31 -4.74 17.85
CA GLY A 245 13.23 -5.17 16.78
C GLY A 245 13.41 -6.69 16.77
N TRP A 246 13.73 -7.28 17.91
CA TRP A 246 13.87 -8.72 18.09
C TRP A 246 12.55 -9.48 17.89
N ALA A 247 11.42 -8.91 18.32
CA ALA A 247 10.10 -9.48 18.09
C ALA A 247 9.76 -9.56 16.60
N ILE A 248 10.16 -8.56 15.79
CA ILE A 248 10.00 -8.58 14.33
C ILE A 248 10.88 -9.66 13.69
N PHE A 249 12.11 -9.78 14.11
CA PHE A 249 12.99 -10.87 13.67
C PHE A 249 12.36 -12.24 13.98
N ALA A 250 11.94 -12.45 15.22
CA ALA A 250 11.26 -13.68 15.66
C ALA A 250 9.98 -13.93 14.86
N ALA A 251 9.19 -12.90 14.60
CA ALA A 251 7.99 -12.99 13.77
C ALA A 251 8.30 -13.51 12.37
N GLY A 252 9.37 -13.04 11.74
CA GLY A 252 9.80 -13.55 10.42
C GLY A 252 10.08 -15.05 10.46
N VAL A 253 10.84 -15.50 11.44
CA VAL A 253 11.15 -16.94 11.64
C VAL A 253 9.86 -17.73 11.90
N LEU A 254 9.02 -17.26 12.82
CA LEU A 254 7.76 -17.94 13.18
C LEU A 254 6.78 -18.03 12.01
N GLN A 255 6.66 -16.99 11.18
CA GLN A 255 5.83 -17.01 9.98
C GLN A 255 6.26 -18.10 9.00
N LEU A 256 7.56 -18.24 8.77
CA LEU A 256 8.10 -19.30 7.91
C LEU A 256 7.85 -20.67 8.52
N VAL A 257 8.25 -20.87 9.77
CA VAL A 257 8.09 -22.14 10.50
C VAL A 257 6.62 -22.58 10.55
N PHE A 258 5.69 -21.65 10.72
CA PHE A 258 4.24 -21.92 10.73
C PHE A 258 3.73 -22.58 9.44
N LEU A 259 4.33 -22.27 8.28
CA LEU A 259 3.91 -22.84 7.00
C LEU A 259 4.59 -24.17 6.66
N LEU A 260 5.74 -24.51 7.28
CA LEU A 260 6.50 -25.72 6.96
C LEU A 260 5.72 -27.03 7.17
N PRO A 261 4.93 -27.21 8.24
CA PRO A 261 4.13 -28.43 8.42
C PRO A 261 3.12 -28.66 7.28
N ALA A 262 2.51 -27.60 6.77
CA ALA A 262 1.57 -27.68 5.66
C ALA A 262 2.29 -28.06 4.34
N LEU A 263 3.45 -27.46 4.07
CA LEU A 263 4.28 -27.84 2.92
C LEU A 263 4.74 -29.31 3.02
N ARG A 264 5.10 -29.76 4.22
CA ARG A 264 5.48 -31.16 4.46
C ARG A 264 4.34 -32.13 4.16
N ARG A 265 3.12 -31.82 4.63
CA ARG A 265 1.91 -32.62 4.36
C ARG A 265 1.59 -32.72 2.87
N LEU A 266 1.85 -31.67 2.10
CA LEU A 266 1.71 -31.66 0.64
C LEU A 266 2.87 -32.35 -0.09
N GLY A 267 3.92 -32.77 0.62
CA GLY A 267 5.14 -33.29 0.00
C GLY A 267 5.94 -32.24 -0.79
N MET A 268 5.69 -30.95 -0.53
CA MET A 268 6.33 -29.81 -1.20
C MET A 268 7.38 -29.13 -0.33
N LEU A 269 7.67 -29.65 0.85
CA LEU A 269 8.82 -29.24 1.65
C LEU A 269 10.08 -29.83 1.01
N VAL A 270 10.88 -28.97 0.40
CA VAL A 270 12.07 -29.34 -0.35
C VAL A 270 13.30 -28.59 0.17
N TRP A 271 14.46 -29.23 0.06
CA TRP A 271 15.72 -28.57 0.41
C TRP A 271 16.08 -27.51 -0.67
N PRO A 272 16.38 -26.27 -0.30
CA PRO A 272 16.76 -25.22 -1.25
C PRO A 272 17.99 -25.61 -2.07
N ARG A 273 17.94 -25.38 -3.39
CA ARG A 273 19.03 -25.65 -4.33
C ARG A 273 19.28 -24.45 -5.22
N TRP A 274 20.52 -24.13 -5.48
CA TRP A 274 20.85 -23.09 -6.45
C TRP A 274 20.35 -23.47 -7.86
N GLY A 275 19.72 -22.54 -8.54
CA GLY A 275 19.10 -22.82 -9.85
C GLY A 275 19.04 -21.62 -10.79
N TRP A 276 20.00 -20.71 -10.73
CA TRP A 276 20.03 -19.47 -11.53
C TRP A 276 19.81 -19.71 -13.03
N SER A 277 20.42 -20.75 -13.60
CA SER A 277 20.36 -21.11 -15.03
C SER A 277 19.16 -22.01 -15.37
N HIS A 278 18.37 -22.46 -14.40
CA HIS A 278 17.22 -23.33 -14.66
C HIS A 278 16.14 -22.60 -15.48
N PRO A 279 15.59 -23.22 -16.57
CA PRO A 279 14.67 -22.55 -17.49
C PRO A 279 13.49 -21.86 -16.79
N GLN A 280 12.85 -22.53 -15.83
CA GLN A 280 11.70 -21.97 -15.12
C GLN A 280 12.11 -20.82 -14.18
N VAL A 281 13.25 -20.91 -13.50
CA VAL A 281 13.78 -19.81 -12.66
C VAL A 281 14.17 -18.61 -13.52
N LYS A 282 14.76 -18.84 -14.71
CA LYS A 282 15.04 -17.79 -15.69
C LYS A 282 13.76 -17.08 -16.13
N ARG A 283 12.71 -17.85 -16.42
CA ARG A 283 11.39 -17.32 -16.80
C ARG A 283 10.76 -16.48 -15.67
N ILE A 284 10.77 -16.98 -14.41
CA ILE A 284 10.30 -16.24 -13.24
C ILE A 284 11.05 -14.90 -13.12
N ARG A 285 12.38 -14.92 -13.21
CA ARG A 285 13.23 -13.72 -13.12
C ARG A 285 12.93 -12.70 -14.24
N GLN A 286 12.75 -13.17 -15.48
CA GLN A 286 12.43 -12.31 -16.63
C GLN A 286 11.08 -11.59 -16.50
N VAL A 287 10.10 -12.21 -15.84
CA VAL A 287 8.80 -11.59 -15.55
C VAL A 287 8.89 -10.71 -14.30
N MET A 288 9.62 -11.15 -13.28
CA MET A 288 9.74 -10.46 -12.01
C MET A 288 10.44 -9.10 -12.13
N LEU A 289 11.58 -9.03 -12.84
CA LEU A 289 12.38 -7.80 -12.93
C LEU A 289 11.60 -6.59 -13.45
N PRO A 290 10.86 -6.66 -14.58
CA PRO A 290 10.06 -5.52 -15.05
C PRO A 290 8.93 -5.15 -14.09
N THR A 291 8.30 -6.14 -13.44
CA THR A 291 7.21 -5.89 -12.48
C THR A 291 7.71 -5.27 -11.17
N LEU A 292 8.95 -5.57 -10.76
CA LEU A 292 9.61 -4.90 -9.64
C LEU A 292 9.70 -3.39 -9.87
N PHE A 293 10.14 -2.96 -11.03
CA PHE A 293 10.24 -1.53 -11.36
C PHE A 293 8.87 -0.85 -11.34
N GLY A 294 7.84 -1.49 -11.90
CA GLY A 294 6.49 -0.93 -11.92
C GLY A 294 5.86 -0.75 -10.54
N SER A 295 6.08 -1.71 -9.63
CA SER A 295 5.55 -1.68 -8.26
C SER A 295 6.38 -0.82 -7.29
N SER A 296 7.62 -0.48 -7.66
CA SER A 296 8.55 0.25 -6.80
C SER A 296 8.22 1.73 -6.63
N ILE A 297 7.51 2.34 -7.58
CA ILE A 297 7.32 3.80 -7.63
C ILE A 297 6.71 4.34 -6.33
N ALA A 298 5.60 3.75 -5.88
CA ALA A 298 4.96 4.16 -4.64
C ALA A 298 5.84 3.91 -3.40
N GLN A 299 6.65 2.84 -3.44
CA GLN A 299 7.53 2.48 -2.34
C GLN A 299 8.77 3.38 -2.27
N VAL A 300 9.29 3.80 -3.42
CA VAL A 300 10.39 4.79 -3.51
C VAL A 300 9.92 6.13 -2.96
N ASN A 301 8.70 6.58 -3.30
CA ASN A 301 8.13 7.80 -2.75
C ASN A 301 8.13 7.78 -1.21
N LEU A 302 7.67 6.67 -0.62
CA LEU A 302 7.64 6.51 0.84
C LEU A 302 9.05 6.60 1.50
N LEU A 303 10.09 6.09 0.82
CA LEU A 303 11.47 6.23 1.31
C LEU A 303 11.98 7.67 1.20
N LEU A 304 11.64 8.35 0.11
CA LEU A 304 12.00 9.75 -0.08
C LEU A 304 11.31 10.66 0.94
N ASP A 305 10.04 10.40 1.26
CA ASP A 305 9.32 11.09 2.33
C ASP A 305 10.00 10.82 3.70
N THR A 306 10.51 9.59 3.92
CA THR A 306 11.28 9.24 5.13
C THR A 306 12.58 10.03 5.21
N LEU A 307 13.28 10.16 4.10
CA LEU A 307 14.52 10.94 4.04
C LEU A 307 14.27 12.40 4.41
N ILE A 308 13.26 13.04 3.83
CA ILE A 308 12.93 14.43 4.16
C ILE A 308 12.48 14.55 5.62
N ALA A 309 11.59 13.66 6.06
CA ALA A 309 11.09 13.68 7.44
C ALA A 309 12.18 13.42 8.48
N SER A 310 13.34 12.82 8.10
CA SER A 310 14.47 12.62 9.01
C SER A 310 15.19 13.92 9.39
N TYR A 311 15.02 14.99 8.61
CA TYR A 311 15.54 16.33 8.89
C TYR A 311 14.57 17.20 9.70
N LEU A 312 13.33 16.76 9.87
CA LEU A 312 12.31 17.51 10.59
C LEU A 312 12.37 17.19 12.09
N ILE A 313 11.58 17.97 12.85
CA ILE A 313 11.47 17.80 14.30
C ILE A 313 11.17 16.35 14.67
N THR A 314 11.80 15.91 15.76
CA THR A 314 11.61 14.56 16.32
C THR A 314 10.13 14.31 16.63
N GLY A 315 9.62 13.13 16.25
CA GLY A 315 8.19 12.77 16.26
C GLY A 315 7.55 12.79 14.87
N SER A 316 8.12 13.52 13.90
CA SER A 316 7.55 13.68 12.55
C SER A 316 7.30 12.37 11.82
N GLN A 317 8.21 11.38 11.95
CA GLN A 317 8.06 10.05 11.36
C GLN A 317 6.86 9.31 11.95
N THR A 318 6.67 9.43 13.25
CA THR A 318 5.61 8.76 14.00
C THR A 318 4.25 9.38 13.67
N TRP A 319 4.13 10.72 13.70
CA TRP A 319 2.87 11.42 13.39
C TRP A 319 2.40 11.17 11.95
N LEU A 320 3.31 11.21 10.97
CA LEU A 320 3.02 10.84 9.58
C LEU A 320 2.60 9.37 9.46
N GLY A 321 3.29 8.47 10.14
CA GLY A 321 2.97 7.05 10.14
C GLY A 321 1.58 6.74 10.68
N GLN A 322 1.14 7.43 11.74
CA GLN A 322 -0.21 7.30 12.31
C GLN A 322 -1.27 7.84 11.36
N SER A 323 -1.01 8.98 10.71
CA SER A 323 -1.90 9.56 9.71
C SER A 323 -2.10 8.64 8.52
N ASP A 324 -1.02 8.05 8.00
CA ASP A 324 -1.06 7.04 6.93
C ASP A 324 -1.94 5.85 7.33
N ARG A 325 -1.79 5.35 8.57
CA ARG A 325 -2.57 4.22 9.08
C ARG A 325 -4.06 4.50 9.14
N LEU A 326 -4.44 5.68 9.64
CA LEU A 326 -5.85 6.06 9.72
C LEU A 326 -6.45 6.25 8.32
N LEU A 327 -5.71 6.81 7.38
CA LEU A 327 -6.14 6.95 5.98
C LEU A 327 -6.28 5.59 5.27
N GLU A 328 -5.42 4.62 5.60
CA GLU A 328 -5.47 3.27 5.01
C GLU A 328 -6.80 2.54 5.29
N PHE A 329 -7.52 2.87 6.37
CA PHE A 329 -8.80 2.24 6.69
C PHE A 329 -9.87 2.49 5.61
N PRO A 330 -10.32 3.73 5.34
CA PRO A 330 -11.30 3.98 4.30
C PRO A 330 -10.76 3.65 2.89
N LEU A 331 -9.48 3.91 2.64
CA LEU A 331 -8.86 3.57 1.35
C LEU A 331 -8.85 2.06 1.10
N GLY A 332 -8.51 1.27 2.10
CA GLY A 332 -8.46 -0.18 1.98
C GLY A 332 -9.85 -0.83 1.94
N LEU A 333 -10.80 -0.29 2.70
CA LEU A 333 -12.17 -0.82 2.72
C LEU A 333 -12.92 -0.52 1.42
N PHE A 334 -12.86 0.70 0.94
CA PHE A 334 -13.65 1.15 -0.20
C PHE A 334 -12.86 1.19 -1.51
N GLY A 335 -11.63 1.73 -1.49
CA GLY A 335 -10.83 1.87 -2.69
C GLY A 335 -10.41 0.52 -3.28
N VAL A 336 -9.95 -0.42 -2.45
CA VAL A 336 -9.57 -1.76 -2.92
C VAL A 336 -10.80 -2.55 -3.34
N ALA A 337 -11.92 -2.47 -2.58
CA ALA A 337 -13.16 -3.16 -2.93
C ALA A 337 -13.70 -2.71 -4.29
N LEU A 338 -13.77 -1.39 -4.53
CA LEU A 338 -14.21 -0.85 -5.83
C LEU A 338 -13.28 -1.28 -6.98
N GLY A 339 -11.95 -1.21 -6.77
CA GLY A 339 -10.98 -1.64 -7.77
C GLY A 339 -11.11 -3.11 -8.15
N THR A 340 -11.36 -3.99 -7.17
CA THR A 340 -11.53 -5.43 -7.41
C THR A 340 -12.84 -5.78 -8.11
N VAL A 341 -13.90 -5.03 -7.86
CA VAL A 341 -15.21 -5.24 -8.51
C VAL A 341 -15.23 -4.68 -9.93
N ILE A 342 -14.60 -3.51 -10.15
CA ILE A 342 -14.68 -2.83 -11.44
C ILE A 342 -13.80 -3.47 -12.51
N LEU A 343 -12.61 -3.98 -12.16
CA LEU A 343 -11.65 -4.54 -13.11
C LEU A 343 -12.21 -5.71 -13.94
N PRO A 344 -12.85 -6.75 -13.37
CA PRO A 344 -13.45 -7.84 -14.16
C PRO A 344 -14.56 -7.35 -15.09
N SER A 345 -15.39 -6.38 -14.62
CA SER A 345 -16.47 -5.79 -15.43
C SER A 345 -15.90 -5.05 -16.64
N LEU A 346 -14.90 -4.19 -16.42
CA LEU A 346 -14.23 -3.45 -17.50
C LEU A 346 -13.53 -4.39 -18.49
N SER A 347 -12.85 -5.43 -18.00
CA SER A 347 -12.16 -6.42 -18.84
C SER A 347 -13.15 -7.16 -19.73
N ARG A 348 -14.30 -7.58 -19.20
CA ARG A 348 -15.35 -8.24 -19.98
C ARG A 348 -15.90 -7.34 -21.08
N HIS A 349 -16.22 -6.08 -20.79
CA HIS A 349 -16.75 -5.14 -21.79
C HIS A 349 -15.70 -4.75 -22.82
N HIS A 350 -14.41 -4.76 -22.46
CA HIS A 350 -13.34 -4.58 -23.44
C HIS A 350 -13.23 -5.75 -24.42
N VAL A 351 -13.29 -6.99 -23.94
CA VAL A 351 -13.26 -8.20 -24.79
C VAL A 351 -14.48 -8.27 -25.71
N THR A 352 -15.65 -7.88 -25.26
CA THR A 352 -16.89 -7.83 -26.08
C THR A 352 -16.98 -6.59 -26.98
N THR A 353 -15.96 -5.71 -26.97
CA THR A 353 -15.91 -4.46 -27.76
C THR A 353 -17.10 -3.52 -27.52
N ASP A 354 -17.76 -3.63 -26.36
CA ASP A 354 -18.87 -2.76 -25.97
C ASP A 354 -18.33 -1.51 -25.24
N ALA A 355 -17.96 -0.49 -26.01
CA ALA A 355 -17.43 0.76 -25.49
C ALA A 355 -18.46 1.52 -24.63
N ALA A 356 -19.75 1.40 -24.92
CA ALA A 356 -20.80 2.07 -24.16
C ALA A 356 -20.98 1.43 -22.78
N ALA A 357 -20.97 0.09 -22.71
CA ALA A 357 -21.05 -0.61 -21.43
C ALA A 357 -19.77 -0.40 -20.60
N PHE A 358 -18.59 -0.37 -21.24
CA PHE A 358 -17.32 -0.01 -20.58
C PHE A 358 -17.40 1.37 -19.92
N SER A 359 -17.86 2.38 -20.69
CA SER A 359 -18.01 3.74 -20.19
C SER A 359 -19.04 3.84 -19.06
N ARG A 360 -20.20 3.13 -19.16
CA ARG A 360 -21.20 3.07 -18.09
C ARG A 360 -20.65 2.44 -16.81
N ALA A 361 -19.94 1.32 -16.91
CA ALA A 361 -19.34 0.65 -15.77
C ALA A 361 -18.32 1.57 -15.06
N LEU A 362 -17.48 2.28 -15.84
CA LEU A 362 -16.54 3.25 -15.29
C LEU A 362 -17.24 4.43 -14.62
N ASP A 363 -18.29 4.98 -15.24
CA ASP A 363 -19.10 6.08 -14.70
C ASP A 363 -19.77 5.68 -13.37
N TRP A 364 -20.31 4.46 -13.28
CA TRP A 364 -20.83 3.91 -12.04
C TRP A 364 -19.73 3.84 -10.95
N GLY A 365 -18.55 3.35 -11.28
CA GLY A 365 -17.44 3.27 -10.33
C GLY A 365 -16.99 4.64 -9.83
N LEU A 366 -16.93 5.65 -10.70
CA LEU A 366 -16.55 7.01 -10.35
C LEU A 366 -17.60 7.66 -9.43
N ARG A 367 -18.90 7.50 -9.72
CA ARG A 367 -19.99 8.01 -8.86
C ARG A 367 -19.99 7.35 -7.50
N THR A 368 -19.82 6.02 -7.47
CA THR A 368 -19.76 5.26 -6.21
C THR A 368 -18.53 5.65 -5.39
N ALA A 369 -17.37 5.83 -6.04
CA ALA A 369 -16.15 6.28 -5.38
C ALA A 369 -16.33 7.65 -4.73
N LEU A 370 -16.91 8.64 -5.43
CA LEU A 370 -17.16 9.97 -4.88
C LEU A 370 -18.18 9.97 -3.75
N LEU A 371 -19.27 9.18 -3.89
CA LEU A 371 -20.30 9.03 -2.88
C LEU A 371 -19.73 8.58 -1.53
N ILE A 372 -18.66 7.78 -1.55
CA ILE A 372 -18.03 7.24 -0.34
C ILE A 372 -16.83 8.08 0.09
N ALA A 373 -15.98 8.48 -0.85
CA ALA A 373 -14.71 9.14 -0.52
C ALA A 373 -14.91 10.58 -0.04
N ALA A 374 -15.92 11.31 -0.53
CA ALA A 374 -16.15 12.68 -0.11
C ALA A 374 -16.57 12.80 1.37
N PRO A 375 -17.59 12.07 1.87
CA PRO A 375 -17.92 12.11 3.29
C PRO A 375 -16.81 11.51 4.16
N ALA A 376 -16.10 10.47 3.70
CA ALA A 376 -14.98 9.90 4.44
C ALA A 376 -13.82 10.89 4.61
N MET A 377 -13.50 11.66 3.56
CA MET A 377 -12.53 12.76 3.63
C MET A 377 -12.93 13.78 4.69
N LEU A 378 -14.17 14.31 4.60
CA LEU A 378 -14.65 15.32 5.54
C LEU A 378 -14.71 14.78 6.99
N GLY A 379 -15.14 13.53 7.15
CA GLY A 379 -15.13 12.87 8.46
C GLY A 379 -13.72 12.77 9.05
N LEU A 380 -12.73 12.34 8.26
CA LEU A 380 -11.33 12.28 8.72
C LEU A 380 -10.74 13.66 9.00
N VAL A 381 -11.07 14.68 8.21
CA VAL A 381 -10.57 16.04 8.42
C VAL A 381 -11.16 16.63 9.70
N LEU A 382 -12.49 16.57 9.88
CA LEU A 382 -13.18 17.17 11.01
C LEU A 382 -12.95 16.40 12.31
N LEU A 383 -12.85 15.08 12.23
CA LEU A 383 -12.65 14.21 13.39
C LEU A 383 -11.18 13.81 13.57
N ALA A 384 -10.22 14.52 12.96
CA ALA A 384 -8.80 14.17 13.05
C ALA A 384 -8.30 14.13 14.50
N GLU A 385 -8.53 15.18 15.28
CA GLU A 385 -8.17 15.25 16.69
C GLU A 385 -8.93 14.20 17.53
N PRO A 386 -10.27 14.09 17.47
CA PRO A 386 -11.01 13.03 18.14
C PRO A 386 -10.49 11.61 17.86
N LEU A 387 -10.18 11.32 16.60
CA LEU A 387 -9.67 10.01 16.17
C LEU A 387 -8.29 9.73 16.76
N VAL A 388 -7.36 10.69 16.62
CA VAL A 388 -6.00 10.55 17.12
C VAL A 388 -5.99 10.47 18.65
N ALA A 389 -6.72 11.34 19.33
CA ALA A 389 -6.82 11.33 20.78
C ALA A 389 -7.42 10.03 21.32
N THR A 390 -8.50 9.54 20.69
CA THR A 390 -9.17 8.31 21.14
C THR A 390 -8.30 7.08 20.96
N LEU A 391 -7.57 7.00 19.85
CA LEU A 391 -6.80 5.80 19.50
C LEU A 391 -5.39 5.81 20.09
N PHE A 392 -4.72 6.96 20.16
CA PHE A 392 -3.29 7.01 20.45
C PHE A 392 -2.92 7.74 21.76
N LEU A 393 -3.79 8.60 22.32
CA LEU A 393 -3.48 9.31 23.57
C LEU A 393 -3.55 8.36 24.78
N HIS A 394 -2.53 7.49 24.85
CA HIS A 394 -2.33 6.52 25.92
C HIS A 394 -0.86 6.43 26.30
N GLY A 395 -0.57 6.18 27.58
CA GLY A 395 0.78 5.97 28.07
C GLY A 395 1.71 7.15 27.79
N LYS A 396 2.71 6.97 26.92
CA LYS A 396 3.72 7.99 26.61
C LYS A 396 3.34 8.94 25.48
N PHE A 397 2.22 8.74 24.82
CA PHE A 397 1.76 9.63 23.75
C PHE A 397 1.10 10.87 24.36
N THR A 398 1.59 12.06 24.03
CA THR A 398 1.24 13.31 24.68
C THR A 398 0.11 14.07 23.95
N PRO A 399 -0.56 15.06 24.59
CA PRO A 399 -1.47 15.97 23.89
C PRO A 399 -0.83 16.70 22.71
N HIS A 400 0.43 17.11 22.82
CA HIS A 400 1.19 17.71 21.71
C HIS A 400 1.29 16.76 20.50
N ASP A 401 1.49 15.47 20.76
CA ASP A 401 1.52 14.46 19.69
C ASP A 401 0.15 14.32 19.01
N VAL A 402 -0.94 14.48 19.76
CA VAL A 402 -2.30 14.50 19.21
C VAL A 402 -2.45 15.66 18.23
N ASP A 403 -2.02 16.88 18.60
CA ASP A 403 -2.11 18.06 17.76
C ASP A 403 -1.32 17.85 16.45
N MET A 404 -0.07 17.41 16.57
CA MET A 404 0.81 17.20 15.42
C MET A 404 0.30 16.11 14.49
N ALA A 405 -0.11 14.96 15.02
CA ALA A 405 -0.63 13.85 14.23
C ALA A 405 -1.99 14.19 13.58
N SER A 406 -2.86 14.93 14.26
CA SER A 406 -4.15 15.34 13.69
C SER A 406 -4.01 16.34 12.55
N LEU A 407 -3.06 17.28 12.63
CA LEU A 407 -2.75 18.19 11.53
C LEU A 407 -2.31 17.43 10.27
N SER A 408 -1.40 16.46 10.40
CA SER A 408 -0.97 15.64 9.26
C SER A 408 -2.08 14.71 8.76
N LEU A 409 -2.92 14.17 9.64
CA LEU A 409 -4.08 13.37 9.23
C LEU A 409 -5.08 14.22 8.42
N ALA A 410 -5.40 15.41 8.89
CA ALA A 410 -6.30 16.32 8.19
C ALA A 410 -5.75 16.68 6.79
N ALA A 411 -4.48 17.07 6.71
CA ALA A 411 -3.84 17.43 5.44
C ALA A 411 -3.80 16.26 4.45
N LEU A 412 -3.42 15.06 4.91
CA LEU A 412 -3.35 13.86 4.08
C LEU A 412 -4.74 13.40 3.63
N SER A 413 -5.75 13.53 4.50
CA SER A 413 -7.13 13.10 4.23
C SER A 413 -7.78 13.87 3.09
N VAL A 414 -7.36 15.12 2.82
CA VAL A 414 -7.78 15.87 1.62
C VAL A 414 -7.50 15.09 0.33
N GLY A 415 -6.44 14.27 0.31
CA GLY A 415 -6.09 13.42 -0.83
C GLY A 415 -6.97 12.17 -1.01
N LEU A 416 -7.79 11.79 -0.02
CA LEU A 416 -8.56 10.53 -0.04
C LEU A 416 -9.45 10.36 -1.28
N PRO A 417 -10.20 11.36 -1.75
CA PRO A 417 -10.98 11.22 -2.98
C PRO A 417 -10.12 10.91 -4.20
N ALA A 418 -8.95 11.56 -4.32
CA ALA A 418 -8.03 11.28 -5.42
C ALA A 418 -7.48 9.84 -5.34
N PHE A 419 -7.08 9.39 -4.16
CA PHE A 419 -6.55 8.03 -3.97
C PHE A 419 -7.59 6.95 -4.28
N VAL A 420 -8.86 7.15 -3.87
CA VAL A 420 -9.96 6.22 -4.17
C VAL A 420 -10.30 6.25 -5.66
N LEU A 421 -10.39 7.41 -6.28
CA LEU A 421 -10.68 7.56 -7.72
C LEU A 421 -9.60 6.94 -8.60
N VAL A 422 -8.32 7.07 -8.24
CA VAL A 422 -7.21 6.37 -8.94
C VAL A 422 -7.40 4.86 -8.93
N LYS A 423 -7.92 4.27 -7.83
CA LYS A 423 -8.23 2.82 -7.76
C LYS A 423 -9.38 2.40 -8.69
N VAL A 424 -10.18 3.35 -9.17
CA VAL A 424 -11.24 3.12 -10.17
C VAL A 424 -10.74 3.38 -11.59
N VAL A 425 -9.96 4.45 -11.78
CA VAL A 425 -9.49 4.88 -13.11
C VAL A 425 -8.34 4.01 -13.65
N ALA A 426 -7.38 3.64 -12.79
CA ALA A 426 -6.23 2.83 -13.23
C ALA A 426 -6.65 1.44 -13.80
N PRO A 427 -7.61 0.70 -13.22
CA PRO A 427 -8.17 -0.52 -13.81
C PRO A 427 -8.68 -0.36 -15.24
N ALA A 428 -9.17 0.82 -15.65
CA ALA A 428 -9.64 1.04 -17.01
C ALA A 428 -8.50 0.95 -18.05
N PHE A 429 -7.28 1.29 -17.67
CA PHE A 429 -6.08 1.08 -18.50
C PHE A 429 -5.65 -0.39 -18.46
N TYR A 430 -5.62 -1.01 -17.30
CA TYR A 430 -5.21 -2.43 -17.16
C TYR A 430 -6.15 -3.37 -17.92
N ALA A 431 -7.46 -3.13 -17.90
CA ALA A 431 -8.45 -3.89 -18.66
C ALA A 431 -8.21 -3.83 -20.18
N ARG A 432 -7.54 -2.79 -20.66
CA ARG A 432 -7.17 -2.56 -22.06
C ARG A 432 -5.73 -3.01 -22.38
N GLY A 433 -5.03 -3.62 -21.43
CA GLY A 433 -3.63 -4.02 -21.56
C GLY A 433 -2.63 -2.86 -21.52
N ASP A 434 -3.07 -1.64 -21.24
CA ASP A 434 -2.20 -0.47 -21.10
C ASP A 434 -1.69 -0.36 -19.66
N THR A 435 -0.53 -0.91 -19.40
CA THR A 435 0.19 -0.75 -18.14
C THR A 435 1.12 0.46 -18.13
N ARG A 436 1.45 1.03 -19.29
CA ARG A 436 2.44 2.10 -19.45
C ARG A 436 1.90 3.44 -18.97
N THR A 437 0.66 3.76 -19.29
CA THR A 437 0.04 5.03 -18.91
C THR A 437 -0.05 5.20 -17.38
N PRO A 438 -0.58 4.23 -16.59
CA PRO A 438 -0.59 4.33 -15.15
C PRO A 438 0.81 4.43 -14.51
N VAL A 439 1.78 3.67 -15.05
CA VAL A 439 3.17 3.72 -14.56
C VAL A 439 3.77 5.11 -14.82
N ARG A 440 3.61 5.67 -16.02
CA ARG A 440 4.10 7.01 -16.36
C ARG A 440 3.46 8.08 -15.48
N ALA A 441 2.14 8.04 -15.29
CA ALA A 441 1.43 8.96 -14.43
C ALA A 441 1.92 8.86 -12.97
N GLY A 442 2.17 7.63 -12.47
CA GLY A 442 2.74 7.38 -11.16
C GLY A 442 4.16 7.96 -11.00
N VAL A 443 5.03 7.80 -11.99
CA VAL A 443 6.39 8.39 -11.97
C VAL A 443 6.33 9.92 -11.93
N VAL A 444 5.49 10.54 -12.76
CA VAL A 444 5.34 12.00 -12.78
C VAL A 444 4.76 12.50 -11.44
N ALA A 445 3.78 11.78 -10.88
CA ALA A 445 3.22 12.12 -9.58
C ALA A 445 4.27 11.99 -8.45
N MET A 446 5.12 10.97 -8.49
CA MET A 446 6.22 10.79 -7.53
C MET A 446 7.24 11.94 -7.61
N VAL A 447 7.67 12.31 -8.81
CA VAL A 447 8.60 13.44 -9.00
C VAL A 447 7.96 14.76 -8.54
N ALA A 448 6.68 14.96 -8.86
CA ALA A 448 5.93 16.12 -8.40
C ALA A 448 5.76 16.13 -6.88
N ASN A 449 5.51 14.98 -6.24
CA ASN A 449 5.45 14.87 -4.78
C ASN A 449 6.77 15.31 -4.14
N MET A 450 7.90 14.88 -4.68
CA MET A 450 9.21 15.29 -4.19
C MET A 450 9.42 16.80 -4.32
N ALA A 451 9.07 17.38 -5.47
CA ALA A 451 9.15 18.83 -5.68
C ALA A 451 8.21 19.60 -4.73
N LEU A 452 6.98 19.10 -4.54
CA LEU A 452 6.00 19.67 -3.61
C LEU A 452 6.46 19.53 -2.15
N ASN A 453 7.07 18.41 -1.75
CA ASN A 453 7.64 18.26 -0.42
C ASN A 453 8.63 19.37 -0.13
N LEU A 454 9.61 19.58 -1.02
CA LEU A 454 10.63 20.62 -0.84
C LEU A 454 10.01 22.03 -0.87
N ALA A 455 9.09 22.27 -1.81
CA ALA A 455 8.44 23.59 -1.95
C ALA A 455 7.56 23.93 -0.74
N LEU A 456 6.74 22.96 -0.26
CA LEU A 456 5.84 23.19 0.87
C LEU A 456 6.58 23.23 2.20
N VAL A 457 7.61 22.39 2.40
CA VAL A 457 8.47 22.50 3.59
C VAL A 457 9.15 23.85 3.61
N GLY A 458 9.72 24.31 2.47
CA GLY A 458 10.33 25.64 2.37
C GLY A 458 9.34 26.76 2.60
N LEU A 459 8.13 26.65 2.07
CA LEU A 459 7.04 27.65 2.28
C LEU A 459 6.62 27.72 3.74
N LEU A 460 6.30 26.57 4.37
CA LEU A 460 5.88 26.55 5.77
C LEU A 460 7.02 26.98 6.70
N PHE A 461 8.27 26.60 6.37
CA PHE A 461 9.43 27.10 7.09
C PHE A 461 9.54 28.63 7.01
N ALA A 462 9.42 29.20 5.81
CA ALA A 462 9.46 30.65 5.62
C ALA A 462 8.35 31.40 6.38
N LEU A 463 7.19 30.77 6.56
CA LEU A 463 6.04 31.36 7.27
C LEU A 463 6.10 31.19 8.79
N TRP A 464 6.73 30.12 9.30
CA TRP A 464 6.64 29.73 10.72
C TRP A 464 7.94 29.85 11.49
N HIS A 465 9.13 29.93 10.80
CA HIS A 465 10.40 30.10 11.51
C HIS A 465 10.47 31.42 12.27
N GLN A 466 11.14 31.37 13.41
CA GLN A 466 11.49 32.56 14.19
C GLN A 466 12.97 32.91 14.00
N PRO A 467 13.39 34.17 14.22
CA PRO A 467 14.78 34.57 14.00
C PRO A 467 15.82 33.71 14.71
N GLY A 468 15.52 33.18 15.91
CA GLY A 468 16.41 32.28 16.66
C GLY A 468 16.52 30.85 16.11
N ASP A 469 15.60 30.42 15.24
CA ASP A 469 15.62 29.07 14.67
C ASP A 469 16.80 28.88 13.69
N LEU A 470 17.29 29.97 13.08
CA LEU A 470 18.39 29.95 12.12
C LEU A 470 19.78 29.81 12.74
N ASP A 471 19.87 29.86 14.08
CA ASP A 471 21.12 29.63 14.79
C ASP A 471 21.58 28.18 14.55
N GLY A 472 22.74 28.02 13.90
CA GLY A 472 23.27 26.71 13.49
C GLY A 472 22.99 26.29 12.05
N GLY A 473 22.34 27.17 11.25
CA GLY A 473 22.13 26.98 9.82
C GLY A 473 20.77 26.37 9.45
N TRP A 474 20.44 26.41 8.17
CA TRP A 474 19.13 26.04 7.62
C TRP A 474 18.67 24.61 7.93
N ILE A 475 19.59 23.64 7.92
CA ILE A 475 19.25 22.23 8.18
C ILE A 475 18.88 22.06 9.65
N ALA A 476 19.65 22.64 10.58
CA ALA A 476 19.35 22.59 12.00
C ALA A 476 18.04 23.31 12.34
N ALA A 477 17.71 24.36 11.59
CA ALA A 477 16.46 25.10 11.75
C ALA A 477 15.22 24.24 11.38
N LEU A 478 15.31 23.38 10.39
CA LEU A 478 14.20 22.46 10.02
C LEU A 478 13.82 21.52 11.17
N ALA A 479 14.78 21.12 11.99
CA ALA A 479 14.56 20.25 13.15
C ALA A 479 13.98 21.00 14.36
N ARG A 480 13.86 22.34 14.31
CA ARG A 480 13.33 23.16 15.42
C ARG A 480 11.91 23.65 15.18
N VAL A 481 11.51 23.84 13.91
CA VAL A 481 10.19 24.37 13.55
C VAL A 481 9.14 23.26 13.59
N PRO A 482 8.16 23.31 14.52
CA PRO A 482 7.12 22.32 14.61
C PRO A 482 6.14 22.40 13.43
N GLY A 483 5.49 21.29 13.08
CA GLY A 483 4.44 21.26 12.06
C GLY A 483 4.91 21.14 10.61
N LEU A 484 6.20 21.25 10.31
CA LEU A 484 6.71 21.12 8.92
C LEU A 484 6.38 19.77 8.27
N HIS A 485 6.18 18.71 9.05
CA HIS A 485 5.76 17.39 8.55
C HIS A 485 4.38 17.41 7.85
N VAL A 486 3.53 18.40 8.16
CA VAL A 486 2.23 18.61 7.49
C VAL A 486 2.43 18.89 6.00
N ALA A 487 3.55 19.51 5.62
CA ALA A 487 3.91 19.73 4.22
C ALA A 487 4.00 18.42 3.44
N LEU A 488 4.58 17.36 4.02
CA LEU A 488 4.70 16.05 3.36
C LEU A 488 3.33 15.39 3.16
N ALA A 489 2.46 15.51 4.17
CA ALA A 489 1.07 15.04 4.08
C ALA A 489 0.29 15.77 2.97
N ALA A 490 0.39 17.10 2.94
CA ALA A 490 -0.24 17.95 1.92
C ALA A 490 0.32 17.68 0.51
N ALA A 491 1.64 17.54 0.37
CA ALA A 491 2.29 17.20 -0.90
C ALA A 491 1.79 15.86 -1.45
N SER A 492 1.67 14.85 -0.58
CA SER A 492 1.13 13.53 -0.95
C SER A 492 -0.32 13.62 -1.43
N ALA A 493 -1.15 14.43 -0.76
CA ALA A 493 -2.53 14.69 -1.19
C ALA A 493 -2.58 15.36 -2.58
N LEU A 494 -1.78 16.40 -2.80
CA LEU A 494 -1.70 17.13 -4.08
C LEU A 494 -1.16 16.25 -5.22
N ALA A 495 -0.12 15.45 -4.94
CA ALA A 495 0.42 14.48 -5.90
C ALA A 495 -0.62 13.41 -6.28
N GLY A 496 -1.47 13.01 -5.34
CA GLY A 496 -2.61 12.14 -5.59
C GLY A 496 -3.59 12.74 -6.61
N TYR A 497 -3.94 14.01 -6.47
CA TYR A 497 -4.78 14.73 -7.44
C TYR A 497 -4.10 14.90 -8.80
N LEU A 498 -2.79 15.17 -8.82
CA LEU A 498 -2.03 15.24 -10.07
C LEU A 498 -2.03 13.89 -10.80
N ASN A 499 -1.82 12.79 -10.07
CA ASN A 499 -1.91 11.44 -10.64
C ASN A 499 -3.29 11.17 -11.23
N LEU A 500 -4.35 11.49 -10.48
CA LEU A 500 -5.73 11.37 -10.96
C LEU A 500 -5.97 12.22 -12.22
N ALA A 501 -5.54 13.48 -12.23
CA ALA A 501 -5.71 14.38 -13.35
C ALA A 501 -5.02 13.87 -14.63
N GLN A 502 -3.81 13.32 -14.50
CA GLN A 502 -3.07 12.74 -15.62
C GLN A 502 -3.79 11.51 -16.19
N LEU A 503 -4.23 10.59 -15.32
CA LEU A 503 -4.99 9.40 -15.72
C LEU A 503 -6.33 9.79 -16.36
N TRP A 504 -7.03 10.74 -15.77
CA TRP A 504 -8.28 11.27 -16.31
C TRP A 504 -8.10 11.90 -17.69
N HIS A 505 -7.11 12.78 -17.83
CA HIS A 505 -6.80 13.40 -19.13
C HIS A 505 -6.48 12.35 -20.19
N ALA A 506 -5.65 11.35 -19.87
CA ALA A 506 -5.31 10.27 -20.78
C ALA A 506 -6.55 9.44 -21.19
N LEU A 507 -7.46 9.17 -20.24
CA LEU A 507 -8.70 8.44 -20.49
C LEU A 507 -9.65 9.19 -21.43
N VAL A 508 -9.85 10.48 -21.19
CA VAL A 508 -10.70 11.36 -22.02
C VAL A 508 -10.11 11.53 -23.40
N LYS A 509 -8.80 11.80 -23.50
CA LYS A 509 -8.08 11.93 -24.78
C LYS A 509 -8.15 10.64 -25.63
N ALA A 510 -8.16 9.48 -24.98
CA ALA A 510 -8.31 8.20 -25.68
C ALA A 510 -9.76 7.88 -26.10
N GLY A 511 -10.73 8.76 -25.82
CA GLY A 511 -12.15 8.55 -26.16
C GLY A 511 -12.84 7.39 -25.43
N VAL A 512 -12.21 6.88 -24.37
CA VAL A 512 -12.66 5.67 -23.65
C VAL A 512 -13.83 5.95 -22.73
N TYR A 513 -13.86 7.15 -22.19
CA TYR A 513 -14.91 7.58 -21.28
C TYR A 513 -15.80 8.61 -21.94
N GLN A 514 -17.10 8.35 -21.95
CA GLN A 514 -18.14 9.27 -22.33
C GLN A 514 -18.97 9.62 -21.10
N ARG A 515 -19.02 10.90 -20.76
CA ARG A 515 -19.74 11.39 -19.59
C ARG A 515 -21.20 11.02 -19.68
N GLN A 516 -21.70 10.25 -18.71
CA GLN A 516 -23.11 9.89 -18.64
C GLN A 516 -23.94 11.06 -18.07
N PRO A 517 -25.22 11.21 -18.45
CA PRO A 517 -26.10 12.22 -17.91
C PRO A 517 -26.29 12.08 -16.39
N GLY A 518 -26.66 13.18 -15.72
CA GLY A 518 -26.98 13.18 -14.29
C GLY A 518 -25.81 13.46 -13.34
N TRP A 519 -24.60 13.80 -13.83
CA TRP A 519 -23.46 14.16 -12.97
C TRP A 519 -23.74 15.40 -12.12
N ALA A 520 -24.36 16.44 -12.67
CA ALA A 520 -24.70 17.65 -11.89
C ALA A 520 -25.61 17.27 -10.70
N LYS A 521 -26.66 16.50 -10.95
CA LYS A 521 -27.56 16.01 -9.89
C LYS A 521 -26.82 15.15 -8.86
N HIS A 522 -25.89 14.28 -9.29
CA HIS A 522 -25.11 13.44 -8.39
C HIS A 522 -24.20 14.28 -7.51
N LEU A 523 -23.45 15.23 -8.11
CA LEU A 523 -22.53 16.11 -7.37
C LEU A 523 -23.27 17.04 -6.41
N THR A 524 -24.42 17.61 -6.80
CA THR A 524 -25.22 18.43 -5.89
C THR A 524 -25.78 17.62 -4.74
N ARG A 525 -26.24 16.40 -4.96
CA ARG A 525 -26.72 15.50 -3.90
C ARG A 525 -25.61 15.17 -2.91
N VAL A 526 -24.45 14.74 -3.40
CA VAL A 526 -23.29 14.42 -2.55
C VAL A 526 -22.83 15.67 -1.82
N GLY A 527 -22.73 16.83 -2.51
CA GLY A 527 -22.29 18.08 -1.91
C GLY A 527 -23.21 18.57 -0.79
N LEU A 528 -24.53 18.55 -1.01
CA LEU A 528 -25.50 18.94 0.02
C LEU A 528 -25.52 17.96 1.20
N ALA A 529 -25.41 16.66 0.94
CA ALA A 529 -25.31 15.68 2.01
C ALA A 529 -24.01 15.82 2.82
N CYS A 530 -22.89 16.09 2.16
CA CYS A 530 -21.62 16.42 2.82
C CYS A 530 -21.71 17.73 3.63
N ALA A 531 -22.36 18.76 3.11
CA ALA A 531 -22.56 20.02 3.85
C ALA A 531 -23.41 19.82 5.11
N ALA A 532 -24.51 19.05 5.01
CA ALA A 532 -25.35 18.70 6.16
C ALA A 532 -24.56 17.89 7.22
N MET A 533 -23.79 16.90 6.78
CA MET A 533 -22.91 16.11 7.65
C MET A 533 -21.88 17.01 8.35
N THR A 534 -21.22 17.91 7.59
CA THR A 534 -20.22 18.85 8.13
C THR A 534 -20.85 19.76 9.19
N ALA A 535 -22.02 20.32 8.91
CA ALA A 535 -22.73 21.16 9.88
C ALA A 535 -23.09 20.39 11.17
N ALA A 536 -23.58 19.16 11.02
CA ALA A 536 -23.90 18.30 12.18
C ALA A 536 -22.65 17.92 12.98
N LEU A 537 -21.53 17.62 12.30
CA LEU A 537 -20.27 17.29 12.99
C LEU A 537 -19.67 18.51 13.68
N LEU A 538 -19.67 19.69 13.07
CA LEU A 538 -19.20 20.93 13.70
C LEU A 538 -20.05 21.28 14.93
N LEU A 539 -21.38 21.12 14.82
CA LEU A 539 -22.27 21.30 15.96
C LEU A 539 -21.98 20.28 17.07
N GLY A 540 -21.82 19.00 16.71
CA GLY A 540 -21.46 17.94 17.65
C GLY A 540 -20.11 18.19 18.34
N LEU A 541 -19.11 18.64 17.59
CA LEU A 541 -17.78 18.99 18.12
C LEU A 541 -17.84 20.20 19.07
N HIS A 542 -18.73 21.17 18.80
CA HIS A 542 -18.91 22.33 19.69
C HIS A 542 -19.41 21.93 21.09
N TYR A 543 -20.20 20.86 21.19
CA TYR A 543 -20.69 20.33 22.45
C TYR A 543 -19.85 19.17 23.01
N ALA A 544 -18.85 18.70 22.25
CA ALA A 544 -17.96 17.65 22.69
C ALA A 544 -17.01 18.15 23.80
N SER A 545 -16.55 17.20 24.59
CA SER A 545 -15.56 17.46 25.63
C SER A 545 -14.19 17.80 25.01
N VAL A 546 -13.30 18.39 25.83
CA VAL A 546 -11.89 18.58 25.43
C VAL A 546 -11.21 17.23 25.39
N TRP A 547 -10.90 16.74 24.19
CA TRP A 547 -10.46 15.35 23.91
C TRP A 547 -9.22 14.92 24.70
N THR A 548 -8.33 15.85 25.01
CA THR A 548 -7.11 15.57 25.77
C THR A 548 -7.33 15.47 27.28
N GLN A 549 -8.48 15.91 27.79
CA GLN A 549 -8.75 16.00 29.23
C GLN A 549 -9.72 14.94 29.78
N VAL A 550 -10.44 14.23 28.88
CA VAL A 550 -11.44 13.24 29.29
C VAL A 550 -10.87 11.80 29.22
N PRO A 551 -11.42 10.86 30.03
CA PRO A 551 -10.98 9.48 30.06
C PRO A 551 -11.28 8.76 28.76
N THR A 552 -10.51 7.71 28.45
CA THR A 552 -10.58 6.95 27.20
C THR A 552 -11.98 6.44 26.86
N TRP A 553 -12.72 5.92 27.85
CA TRP A 553 -14.06 5.39 27.59
C TRP A 553 -15.02 6.49 27.09
N GLN A 554 -14.90 7.71 27.62
CA GLN A 554 -15.70 8.86 27.19
C GLN A 554 -15.33 9.27 25.76
N ARG A 555 -14.04 9.32 25.42
CA ARG A 555 -13.56 9.55 24.04
C ARG A 555 -14.17 8.55 23.08
N ILE A 556 -14.17 7.25 23.43
CA ILE A 556 -14.74 6.19 22.59
C ILE A 556 -16.24 6.41 22.36
N VAL A 557 -16.99 6.75 23.42
CA VAL A 557 -18.44 6.99 23.32
C VAL A 557 -18.72 8.24 22.50
N GLU A 558 -18.07 9.36 22.78
CA GLU A 558 -18.27 10.63 22.08
C GLU A 558 -17.87 10.52 20.60
N LEU A 559 -16.73 9.89 20.31
CA LEU A 559 -16.31 9.62 18.93
C LEU A 559 -17.32 8.72 18.20
N GLY A 560 -17.79 7.66 18.86
CA GLY A 560 -18.81 6.76 18.30
C GLY A 560 -20.11 7.50 17.98
N LEU A 561 -20.54 8.38 18.87
CA LEU A 561 -21.73 9.23 18.67
C LEU A 561 -21.52 10.20 17.50
N LEU A 562 -20.36 10.87 17.38
CA LEU A 562 -20.05 11.79 16.29
C LEU A 562 -19.98 11.07 14.95
N VAL A 563 -19.31 9.92 14.88
CA VAL A 563 -19.24 9.10 13.66
C VAL A 563 -20.63 8.61 13.26
N GLY A 564 -21.42 8.14 14.26
CA GLY A 564 -22.82 7.72 14.06
C GLY A 564 -23.70 8.87 13.58
N LEU A 565 -23.60 10.04 14.20
CA LEU A 565 -24.32 11.26 13.81
C LEU A 565 -23.97 11.67 12.38
N GLY A 566 -22.67 11.79 12.05
CA GLY A 566 -22.21 12.16 10.72
C GLY A 566 -22.72 11.20 9.66
N GLY A 567 -22.58 9.89 9.89
CA GLY A 567 -23.08 8.84 8.98
C GLY A 567 -24.59 8.88 8.81
N ALA A 568 -25.35 9.00 9.91
CA ALA A 568 -26.80 9.07 9.87
C ALA A 568 -27.30 10.32 9.13
N VAL A 569 -26.74 11.51 9.42
CA VAL A 569 -27.11 12.75 8.72
C VAL A 569 -26.77 12.69 7.23
N TYR A 570 -25.62 12.15 6.86
CA TYR A 570 -25.23 11.96 5.47
C TYR A 570 -26.22 11.08 4.71
N LEU A 571 -26.52 9.89 5.26
CA LEU A 571 -27.46 8.94 4.65
C LEU A 571 -28.88 9.50 4.60
N LEU A 572 -29.34 10.17 5.66
CA LEU A 572 -30.66 10.80 5.70
C LEU A 572 -30.77 11.92 4.65
N ALA A 573 -29.73 12.77 4.53
CA ALA A 573 -29.70 13.84 3.54
C ALA A 573 -29.74 13.29 2.10
N LEU A 574 -29.06 12.19 1.82
CA LEU A 574 -29.15 11.49 0.54
C LEU A 574 -30.55 10.91 0.30
N PHE A 575 -31.14 10.30 1.32
CA PHE A 575 -32.47 9.72 1.23
C PHE A 575 -33.54 10.80 0.96
N VAL A 576 -33.53 11.91 1.67
CA VAL A 576 -34.44 13.07 1.47
C VAL A 576 -34.32 13.63 0.06
N GLN A 577 -33.11 13.64 -0.52
CA GLN A 577 -32.87 14.07 -1.90
C GLN A 577 -33.29 13.01 -2.95
N GLY A 578 -33.93 11.90 -2.51
CA GLY A 578 -34.44 10.85 -3.37
C GLY A 578 -33.37 9.92 -3.93
N PHE A 579 -32.23 9.80 -3.26
CA PHE A 579 -31.22 8.78 -3.59
C PHE A 579 -31.76 7.38 -3.19
N ARG A 580 -31.71 6.44 -4.12
CA ARG A 580 -32.18 5.07 -3.88
C ARG A 580 -31.01 4.10 -3.91
N LEU A 581 -30.97 3.14 -3.00
CA LEU A 581 -29.95 2.07 -2.97
C LEU A 581 -29.85 1.26 -4.28
N ARG A 582 -30.92 1.26 -5.09
CA ARG A 582 -30.90 0.65 -6.43
C ARG A 582 -29.93 1.35 -7.38
N GLU A 583 -29.62 2.64 -7.17
CA GLU A 583 -28.66 3.39 -7.97
C GLU A 583 -27.20 2.90 -7.75
N LEU A 584 -26.94 2.15 -6.67
CA LEU A 584 -25.66 1.50 -6.39
C LEU A 584 -25.49 0.13 -7.07
N ARG A 585 -26.54 -0.43 -7.65
CA ARG A 585 -26.40 -1.70 -8.36
C ARG A 585 -25.68 -1.46 -9.68
N ALA A 586 -24.56 -2.17 -9.89
CA ALA A 586 -23.91 -2.23 -11.19
C ALA A 586 -24.91 -2.86 -12.20
N HIS A 587 -25.19 -2.18 -13.28
CA HIS A 587 -25.99 -2.66 -14.39
C HIS A 587 -25.13 -3.46 -15.37
#